data_ebf3b4b5097b21f2a18eeb2633f0839a
#
_entry.id   ebf3b4b5097b21f2a18eeb2633f0839a
#
_cell.length_a   1.000
_cell.length_b   1.000
_cell.length_c   1.000
_cell.angle_alpha   90.00
_cell.angle_beta   90.00
_cell.angle_gamma   90.00
#
_symmetry.space_group_name_H-M   'P 1'
#
loop_
_entity.id
_entity.type
_entity.pdbx_description
1 polymer ?
#
loop_
_entity_poly.entity_id
_entity_poly.type
_entity_poly.pdbx_seq_one_letter_code
_entity_poly.pdbx_strand_id
1 'polypeptide(L)'
;MQGKVILVTGGARRVGVAICRRLHSQGASLVVHYRASESEARALEAELDQVRPGSVALVQADLLETANLPRLIDETVSHFGRLDALVNNASSFFPTPLGEVTEDGWEDLIGSNLKAPLFLSQAAAPQLKRQRGCIVNIVDIHSEWPLKRYVIYNAAKGGLASLTRSLAVELAPEVRVNGISPGPILWPEAGEWMDEASRQRIIGRTLLKRTGEPDDIARTVSFLIADAPYITGQIIAVDGGRSVNL
;
A
#
# COMPACT_ATOMS: atom_id res chain seq x y z
N MET A 1 -10.83 -8.61 13.47
CA MET A 1 -9.57 -7.84 13.69
C MET A 1 -9.53 -7.14 15.04
N GLN A 2 -10.44 -7.45 15.94
CA GLN A 2 -10.52 -6.76 17.23
C GLN A 2 -9.20 -6.82 18.01
N GLY A 3 -8.75 -5.68 18.56
CA GLY A 3 -7.51 -5.56 19.31
C GLY A 3 -6.22 -5.59 18.50
N LYS A 4 -6.28 -5.69 17.16
CA LYS A 4 -5.10 -5.56 16.29
C LYS A 4 -4.80 -4.10 16.00
N VAL A 5 -3.52 -3.77 15.91
CA VAL A 5 -3.00 -2.46 15.52
C VAL A 5 -2.35 -2.56 14.14
N ILE A 6 -2.77 -1.69 13.24
CA ILE A 6 -2.32 -1.72 11.84
C ILE A 6 -1.80 -0.36 11.42
N LEU A 7 -0.57 -0.31 10.95
CA LEU A 7 0.01 0.87 10.31
C LEU A 7 -0.28 0.85 8.81
N VAL A 8 -0.90 1.92 8.29
CA VAL A 8 -1.17 2.09 6.86
C VAL A 8 -0.42 3.30 6.34
N THR A 9 0.57 3.09 5.47
CA THR A 9 1.28 4.21 4.84
C THR A 9 0.44 4.84 3.74
N GLY A 10 0.44 6.20 3.66
CA GLY A 10 -0.42 6.92 2.72
C GLY A 10 -1.90 6.63 2.93
N GLY A 11 -2.31 6.41 4.22
CA GLY A 11 -3.67 6.02 4.58
C GLY A 11 -4.72 7.12 4.46
N ALA A 12 -4.30 8.38 4.30
CA ALA A 12 -5.21 9.54 4.32
C ALA A 12 -5.94 9.81 3.00
N ARG A 13 -5.56 9.20 1.89
CA ARG A 13 -6.13 9.49 0.56
C ARG A 13 -6.37 8.22 -0.26
N ARG A 14 -7.29 8.34 -1.22
CA ARG A 14 -7.53 7.34 -2.29
C ARG A 14 -7.76 5.93 -1.75
N VAL A 15 -7.01 4.93 -2.23
CA VAL A 15 -7.12 3.53 -1.79
C VAL A 15 -6.80 3.39 -0.29
N GLY A 16 -5.87 4.18 0.24
CA GLY A 16 -5.50 4.17 1.66
C GLY A 16 -6.68 4.43 2.60
N VAL A 17 -7.55 5.39 2.25
CA VAL A 17 -8.77 5.69 3.03
C VAL A 17 -9.71 4.48 3.07
N ALA A 18 -9.93 3.82 1.94
CA ALA A 18 -10.79 2.64 1.88
C ALA A 18 -10.22 1.48 2.72
N ILE A 19 -8.89 1.29 2.67
CA ILE A 19 -8.20 0.32 3.52
C ILE A 19 -8.44 0.66 4.99
N CYS A 20 -8.20 1.91 5.41
CA CYS A 20 -8.39 2.35 6.79
C CYS A 20 -9.84 2.13 7.26
N ARG A 21 -10.83 2.59 6.50
CA ARG A 21 -12.24 2.41 6.82
C ARG A 21 -12.61 0.94 6.98
N ARG A 22 -12.15 0.09 6.06
CA ARG A 22 -12.41 -1.35 6.09
C ARG A 22 -11.82 -2.04 7.31
N LEU A 23 -10.54 -1.78 7.61
CA LEU A 23 -9.86 -2.37 8.75
C LEU A 23 -10.46 -1.89 10.07
N HIS A 24 -10.77 -0.59 10.17
CA HIS A 24 -11.42 0.00 11.34
C HIS A 24 -12.81 -0.59 11.61
N SER A 25 -13.65 -0.75 10.58
CA SER A 25 -14.99 -1.34 10.71
C SER A 25 -14.96 -2.78 11.22
N GLN A 26 -13.84 -3.48 11.07
CA GLN A 26 -13.61 -4.83 11.57
C GLN A 26 -12.96 -4.87 12.97
N GLY A 27 -12.80 -3.72 13.61
CA GLY A 27 -12.33 -3.61 14.99
C GLY A 27 -10.82 -3.35 15.16
N ALA A 28 -10.05 -3.13 14.08
CA ALA A 28 -8.65 -2.78 14.19
C ALA A 28 -8.44 -1.35 14.67
N SER A 29 -7.45 -1.09 15.53
CA SER A 29 -6.92 0.26 15.75
C SER A 29 -5.92 0.60 14.64
N LEU A 30 -5.89 1.86 14.23
CA LEU A 30 -5.11 2.30 13.08
C LEU A 30 -4.08 3.34 13.43
N VAL A 31 -2.91 3.20 12.85
CA VAL A 31 -1.99 4.33 12.67
C VAL A 31 -1.99 4.71 11.20
N VAL A 32 -2.47 5.92 10.93
CA VAL A 32 -2.59 6.46 9.58
C VAL A 32 -1.40 7.37 9.30
N HIS A 33 -0.49 6.88 8.47
CA HIS A 33 0.63 7.70 8.03
C HIS A 33 0.22 8.59 6.84
N TYR A 34 0.68 9.84 6.87
CA TYR A 34 0.58 10.79 5.77
C TYR A 34 1.87 11.62 5.62
N ARG A 35 2.13 12.20 4.43
CA ARG A 35 3.25 13.12 4.19
C ARG A 35 2.78 14.58 4.25
N ALA A 36 1.89 14.97 3.35
CA ALA A 36 1.40 16.35 3.21
C ALA A 36 -0.12 16.49 3.34
N SER A 37 -0.86 15.37 3.41
CA SER A 37 -2.34 15.35 3.44
C SER A 37 -2.87 15.42 4.88
N GLU A 38 -2.48 16.43 5.65
CA GLU A 38 -2.88 16.56 7.07
C GLU A 38 -4.39 16.75 7.21
N SER A 39 -4.98 17.60 6.40
CA SER A 39 -6.42 17.90 6.43
C SER A 39 -7.27 16.63 6.21
N GLU A 40 -6.90 15.83 5.22
CA GLU A 40 -7.58 14.58 4.91
C GLU A 40 -7.34 13.52 5.99
N ALA A 41 -6.13 13.47 6.56
CA ALA A 41 -5.81 12.57 7.66
C ALA A 41 -6.66 12.88 8.90
N ARG A 42 -6.75 14.15 9.30
CA ARG A 42 -7.59 14.61 10.42
C ARG A 42 -9.08 14.39 10.17
N ALA A 43 -9.56 14.58 8.95
CA ALA A 43 -10.93 14.29 8.60
C ALA A 43 -11.26 12.79 8.74
N LEU A 44 -10.34 11.92 8.30
CA LEU A 44 -10.48 10.47 8.46
C LEU A 44 -10.42 10.04 9.92
N GLU A 45 -9.49 10.58 10.71
CA GLU A 45 -9.41 10.34 12.15
C GLU A 45 -10.73 10.70 12.84
N ALA A 46 -11.23 11.93 12.61
CA ALA A 46 -12.48 12.39 13.20
C ALA A 46 -13.68 11.52 12.80
N GLU A 47 -13.77 11.08 11.54
CA GLU A 47 -14.80 10.16 11.06
C GLU A 47 -14.77 8.83 11.81
N LEU A 48 -13.59 8.23 11.92
CA LEU A 48 -13.45 6.90 12.49
C LEU A 48 -13.57 6.92 14.02
N ASP A 49 -13.08 7.96 14.68
CA ASP A 49 -13.18 8.14 16.11
C ASP A 49 -14.62 8.43 16.59
N GLN A 50 -15.49 8.96 15.73
CA GLN A 50 -16.93 9.02 16.04
C GLN A 50 -17.54 7.63 16.25
N VAL A 51 -17.05 6.61 15.55
CA VAL A 51 -17.50 5.23 15.68
C VAL A 51 -16.84 4.53 16.85
N ARG A 52 -15.54 4.75 17.05
CA ARG A 52 -14.76 4.14 18.13
C ARG A 52 -13.67 5.10 18.59
N PRO A 53 -13.94 5.88 19.66
CA PRO A 53 -13.01 6.90 20.19
C PRO A 53 -11.64 6.33 20.54
N GLY A 54 -10.57 7.05 20.17
CA GLY A 54 -9.19 6.71 20.49
C GLY A 54 -8.67 5.47 19.73
N SER A 55 -9.28 5.12 18.63
CA SER A 55 -8.88 3.96 17.81
C SER A 55 -8.04 4.32 16.59
N VAL A 56 -7.82 5.61 16.35
CA VAL A 56 -6.98 6.10 15.27
C VAL A 56 -5.91 7.03 15.82
N ALA A 57 -4.70 6.89 15.33
CA ALA A 57 -3.61 7.82 15.56
C ALA A 57 -3.02 8.26 14.22
N LEU A 58 -2.58 9.50 14.14
CA LEU A 58 -1.97 10.07 12.95
C LEU A 58 -0.47 10.19 13.13
N VAL A 59 0.30 9.83 12.12
CA VAL A 59 1.75 10.02 12.12
C VAL A 59 2.19 10.63 10.79
N GLN A 60 2.86 11.79 10.89
CA GLN A 60 3.45 12.47 9.74
C GLN A 60 4.90 12.07 9.53
N ALA A 61 5.25 11.65 8.34
CA ALA A 61 6.64 11.42 7.94
C ALA A 61 6.84 11.60 6.44
N ASP A 62 8.07 11.93 6.02
CA ASP A 62 8.49 11.72 4.64
C ASP A 62 9.18 10.34 4.55
N LEU A 63 8.61 9.44 3.77
CA LEU A 63 9.14 8.09 3.62
C LEU A 63 10.46 8.04 2.82
N LEU A 64 10.84 9.12 2.14
CA LEU A 64 12.13 9.25 1.47
C LEU A 64 13.27 9.40 2.49
N GLU A 65 12.97 9.93 3.67
CA GLU A 65 13.91 10.07 4.79
C GLU A 65 14.03 8.75 5.57
N THR A 66 14.65 7.75 4.99
CA THR A 66 14.68 6.39 5.54
C THR A 66 15.30 6.29 6.94
N ALA A 67 16.17 7.21 7.33
CA ALA A 67 16.73 7.28 8.68
C ALA A 67 15.66 7.53 9.76
N ASN A 68 14.53 8.15 9.41
CA ASN A 68 13.44 8.48 10.31
C ASN A 68 12.35 7.39 10.39
N LEU A 69 12.39 6.37 9.53
CA LEU A 69 11.37 5.32 9.50
C LEU A 69 11.26 4.48 10.77
N PRO A 70 12.35 4.17 11.51
CA PRO A 70 12.22 3.52 12.83
C PRO A 70 11.32 4.30 13.79
N ARG A 71 11.41 5.64 13.79
CA ARG A 71 10.56 6.50 14.63
C ARG A 71 9.07 6.31 14.31
N LEU A 72 8.70 6.12 13.05
CA LEU A 72 7.31 5.85 12.66
C LEU A 72 6.76 4.59 13.35
N ILE A 73 7.60 3.56 13.48
CA ILE A 73 7.22 2.32 14.18
C ILE A 73 7.15 2.55 15.69
N ASP A 74 8.12 3.28 16.24
CA ASP A 74 8.15 3.59 17.69
C ASP A 74 6.93 4.42 18.09
N GLU A 75 6.53 5.41 17.31
CA GLU A 75 5.30 6.19 17.53
C GLU A 75 4.06 5.30 17.45
N THR A 76 3.99 4.37 16.49
CA THR A 76 2.90 3.38 16.40
C THR A 76 2.77 2.57 17.68
N VAL A 77 3.89 2.06 18.17
CA VAL A 77 3.92 1.25 19.41
C VAL A 77 3.61 2.10 20.63
N SER A 78 4.06 3.35 20.66
CA SER A 78 3.76 4.28 21.78
C SER A 78 2.27 4.56 21.90
N HIS A 79 1.54 4.66 20.80
CA HIS A 79 0.10 4.91 20.83
C HIS A 79 -0.72 3.70 21.29
N PHE A 80 -0.39 2.49 20.83
CA PHE A 80 -1.25 1.31 21.01
C PHE A 80 -0.56 0.11 21.66
N GLY A 81 0.73 0.21 22.02
CA GLY A 81 1.49 -0.84 22.70
C GLY A 81 1.92 -2.02 21.81
N ARG A 82 1.51 -2.06 20.54
CA ARG A 82 1.76 -3.18 19.62
C ARG A 82 1.68 -2.78 18.15
N LEU A 83 2.15 -3.66 17.27
CA LEU A 83 1.94 -3.59 15.82
C LEU A 83 1.69 -5.00 15.28
N ASP A 84 0.51 -5.24 14.71
CA ASP A 84 0.10 -6.55 14.17
C ASP A 84 0.23 -6.64 12.65
N ALA A 85 0.06 -5.52 11.94
CA ALA A 85 0.26 -5.51 10.50
C ALA A 85 0.81 -4.17 9.99
N LEU A 86 1.61 -4.25 8.94
CA LEU A 86 2.08 -3.11 8.16
C LEU A 86 1.49 -3.20 6.76
N VAL A 87 0.82 -2.12 6.31
CA VAL A 87 0.34 -1.98 4.93
C VAL A 87 1.17 -0.91 4.23
N ASN A 88 2.09 -1.32 3.36
CA ASN A 88 2.87 -0.44 2.50
C ASN A 88 2.01 -0.03 1.30
N ASN A 89 1.23 1.05 1.47
CA ASN A 89 0.32 1.58 0.45
C ASN A 89 0.79 2.90 -0.15
N ALA A 90 1.61 3.70 0.54
CA ALA A 90 2.15 4.95 -0.01
C ALA A 90 2.90 4.72 -1.32
N SER A 91 2.67 5.58 -2.31
CA SER A 91 3.22 5.44 -3.65
C SER A 91 3.26 6.79 -4.36
N SER A 92 4.35 7.08 -5.05
CA SER A 92 4.41 8.09 -6.10
C SER A 92 4.17 7.45 -7.46
N PHE A 93 3.49 8.19 -8.35
CA PHE A 93 3.16 7.71 -9.69
C PHE A 93 3.15 8.88 -10.68
N PHE A 94 4.12 8.92 -11.57
CA PHE A 94 4.23 9.90 -12.65
C PHE A 94 5.08 9.35 -13.80
N PRO A 95 4.89 9.85 -15.04
CA PRO A 95 5.63 9.37 -16.20
C PRO A 95 7.13 9.73 -16.12
N THR A 96 7.95 8.80 -16.58
CA THR A 96 9.41 8.95 -16.70
C THR A 96 9.85 8.38 -18.06
N PRO A 97 9.56 9.09 -19.17
CA PRO A 97 9.93 8.62 -20.51
C PRO A 97 11.44 8.45 -20.62
N LEU A 98 11.88 7.43 -21.35
CA LEU A 98 13.30 7.23 -21.60
C LEU A 98 13.87 8.43 -22.39
N GLY A 99 14.94 9.01 -21.90
CA GLY A 99 15.53 10.26 -22.39
C GLY A 99 15.13 11.50 -21.59
N GLU A 100 14.13 11.40 -20.73
CA GLU A 100 13.67 12.47 -19.81
C GLU A 100 13.79 12.06 -18.33
N VAL A 101 14.43 10.93 -18.06
CA VAL A 101 14.66 10.43 -16.69
C VAL A 101 15.61 11.37 -15.94
N THR A 102 15.26 11.72 -14.70
CA THR A 102 16.09 12.55 -13.80
C THR A 102 16.42 11.78 -12.52
N GLU A 103 17.50 12.19 -11.84
CA GLU A 103 17.87 11.64 -10.52
C GLU A 103 16.75 11.89 -9.50
N ASP A 104 16.16 13.08 -9.46
CA ASP A 104 15.04 13.40 -8.55
C ASP A 104 13.84 12.47 -8.78
N GLY A 105 13.50 12.21 -10.04
CA GLY A 105 12.44 11.26 -10.40
C GLY A 105 12.77 9.83 -9.99
N TRP A 106 14.04 9.44 -10.10
CA TRP A 106 14.54 8.16 -9.62
C TRP A 106 14.42 8.05 -8.09
N GLU A 107 14.95 9.04 -7.37
CA GLU A 107 14.92 9.04 -5.90
C GLU A 107 13.49 9.04 -5.34
N ASP A 108 12.57 9.81 -5.93
CA ASP A 108 11.17 9.79 -5.50
C ASP A 108 10.49 8.44 -5.78
N LEU A 109 10.55 7.93 -7.02
CA LEU A 109 9.82 6.72 -7.40
C LEU A 109 10.40 5.44 -6.80
N ILE A 110 11.73 5.29 -6.76
CA ILE A 110 12.38 4.16 -6.08
C ILE A 110 12.26 4.33 -4.57
N GLY A 111 12.45 5.55 -4.07
CA GLY A 111 12.37 5.90 -2.67
C GLY A 111 11.02 5.49 -2.06
N SER A 112 9.94 6.00 -2.63
CA SER A 112 8.59 5.78 -2.11
C SER A 112 8.05 4.36 -2.36
N ASN A 113 8.32 3.78 -3.54
CA ASN A 113 7.70 2.52 -3.96
C ASN A 113 8.49 1.25 -3.61
N LEU A 114 9.80 1.35 -3.34
CA LEU A 114 10.66 0.19 -3.07
C LEU A 114 11.51 0.36 -1.82
N LYS A 115 12.28 1.46 -1.72
CA LYS A 115 13.20 1.67 -0.61
C LYS A 115 12.47 1.82 0.73
N ALA A 116 11.46 2.68 0.80
CA ALA A 116 10.68 2.88 2.01
C ALA A 116 9.98 1.59 2.49
N PRO A 117 9.27 0.80 1.65
CA PRO A 117 8.75 -0.51 2.04
C PRO A 117 9.78 -1.45 2.65
N LEU A 118 11.02 -1.51 2.13
CA LEU A 118 12.09 -2.31 2.71
C LEU A 118 12.44 -1.86 4.12
N PHE A 119 12.77 -0.57 4.28
CA PHE A 119 13.23 -0.06 5.58
C PHE A 119 12.12 -0.03 6.63
N LEU A 120 10.87 0.24 6.24
CA LEU A 120 9.72 0.11 7.15
C LEU A 120 9.50 -1.34 7.57
N SER A 121 9.59 -2.29 6.64
CA SER A 121 9.47 -3.71 6.96
C SER A 121 10.55 -4.16 7.92
N GLN A 122 11.80 -3.72 7.72
CA GLN A 122 12.91 -3.99 8.63
C GLN A 122 12.66 -3.41 10.02
N ALA A 123 12.24 -2.15 10.11
CA ALA A 123 11.94 -1.50 11.40
C ALA A 123 10.74 -2.16 12.12
N ALA A 124 9.71 -2.58 11.38
CA ALA A 124 8.52 -3.21 11.93
C ALA A 124 8.74 -4.68 12.34
N ALA A 125 9.72 -5.37 11.75
CA ALA A 125 9.93 -6.81 11.91
C ALA A 125 9.97 -7.28 13.37
N PRO A 126 10.68 -6.61 14.32
CA PRO A 126 10.68 -7.05 15.72
C PRO A 126 9.30 -7.05 16.36
N GLN A 127 8.48 -6.05 16.07
CA GLN A 127 7.12 -5.96 16.61
C GLN A 127 6.18 -6.96 15.96
N LEU A 128 6.25 -7.08 14.63
CA LEU A 128 5.45 -8.04 13.87
C LEU A 128 5.76 -9.49 14.30
N LYS A 129 7.03 -9.84 14.53
CA LYS A 129 7.42 -11.18 15.04
C LYS A 129 6.77 -11.50 16.38
N ARG A 130 6.76 -10.55 17.34
CA ARG A 130 6.10 -10.71 18.64
C ARG A 130 4.61 -11.01 18.53
N GLN A 131 3.94 -10.44 17.52
CA GLN A 131 2.50 -10.55 17.31
C GLN A 131 2.12 -11.67 16.31
N ARG A 132 3.10 -12.39 15.72
CA ARG A 132 2.88 -13.28 14.57
C ARG A 132 2.07 -12.58 13.48
N GLY A 133 2.51 -11.37 13.15
CA GLY A 133 1.82 -10.42 12.31
C GLY A 133 2.00 -10.63 10.81
N CYS A 134 1.71 -9.60 10.04
CA CYS A 134 1.92 -9.66 8.60
C CYS A 134 2.26 -8.30 7.97
N ILE A 135 2.82 -8.36 6.77
CA ILE A 135 3.06 -7.23 5.89
C ILE A 135 2.24 -7.41 4.62
N VAL A 136 1.57 -6.35 4.18
CA VAL A 136 0.87 -6.30 2.90
C VAL A 136 1.45 -5.15 2.06
N ASN A 137 2.02 -5.47 0.92
CA ASN A 137 2.58 -4.50 -0.02
C ASN A 137 1.59 -4.23 -1.15
N ILE A 138 1.24 -2.96 -1.40
CA ILE A 138 0.47 -2.60 -2.59
C ILE A 138 1.43 -2.45 -3.76
N VAL A 139 1.48 -3.52 -4.57
CA VAL A 139 2.29 -3.63 -5.78
C VAL A 139 1.57 -2.90 -6.95
N ASP A 140 1.52 -3.49 -8.11
CA ASP A 140 0.78 -3.04 -9.31
C ASP A 140 0.87 -4.14 -10.37
N ILE A 141 -0.12 -4.27 -11.26
CA ILE A 141 -0.01 -5.16 -12.44
C ILE A 141 1.18 -4.79 -13.33
N HIS A 142 1.61 -3.54 -13.30
CA HIS A 142 2.76 -3.04 -14.04
C HIS A 142 4.12 -3.50 -13.49
N SER A 143 4.12 -4.26 -12.41
CA SER A 143 5.29 -5.02 -11.94
C SER A 143 5.68 -6.16 -12.90
N GLU A 144 4.71 -6.71 -13.64
CA GLU A 144 4.88 -7.81 -14.60
C GLU A 144 4.60 -7.35 -16.04
N TRP A 145 3.66 -6.40 -16.21
CA TRP A 145 3.23 -5.86 -17.50
C TRP A 145 3.56 -4.37 -17.60
N PRO A 146 4.77 -4.01 -18.08
CA PRO A 146 5.26 -2.64 -18.03
C PRO A 146 4.35 -1.63 -18.72
N LEU A 147 4.10 -0.52 -18.03
CA LEU A 147 3.39 0.63 -18.58
C LEU A 147 4.38 1.48 -19.39
N LYS A 148 4.03 1.80 -20.63
CA LYS A 148 4.85 2.68 -21.49
C LYS A 148 5.03 4.06 -20.83
N ARG A 149 6.23 4.63 -20.92
CA ARG A 149 6.65 5.93 -20.32
C ARG A 149 6.79 5.95 -18.80
N TYR A 150 6.73 4.81 -18.09
CA TYR A 150 6.84 4.72 -16.63
C TYR A 150 8.00 3.82 -16.22
N VAL A 151 9.19 4.02 -16.83
CA VAL A 151 10.34 3.11 -16.70
C VAL A 151 10.74 2.90 -15.24
N ILE A 152 10.88 3.98 -14.47
CA ILE A 152 11.29 3.90 -13.06
C ILE A 152 10.19 3.26 -12.21
N TYR A 153 8.94 3.67 -12.40
CA TYR A 153 7.81 3.10 -11.65
C TYR A 153 7.68 1.59 -11.86
N ASN A 154 7.77 1.13 -13.12
CA ASN A 154 7.72 -0.30 -13.43
C ASN A 154 8.85 -1.05 -12.72
N ALA A 155 10.08 -0.51 -12.75
CA ALA A 155 11.23 -1.10 -12.06
C ALA A 155 11.01 -1.15 -10.53
N ALA A 156 10.48 -0.06 -9.94
CA ALA A 156 10.19 0.00 -8.52
C ALA A 156 9.13 -1.03 -8.10
N LYS A 157 8.04 -1.16 -8.86
CA LYS A 157 6.97 -2.13 -8.56
C LYS A 157 7.40 -3.57 -8.83
N GLY A 158 8.21 -3.83 -9.86
CA GLY A 158 8.86 -5.13 -10.08
C GLY A 158 9.80 -5.48 -8.92
N GLY A 159 10.60 -4.52 -8.46
CA GLY A 159 11.43 -4.64 -7.26
C GLY A 159 10.62 -4.93 -6.01
N LEU A 160 9.47 -4.24 -5.81
CA LEU A 160 8.58 -4.47 -4.66
C LEU A 160 7.96 -5.87 -4.68
N ALA A 161 7.60 -6.39 -5.87
CA ALA A 161 7.11 -7.76 -6.01
C ALA A 161 8.19 -8.78 -5.62
N SER A 162 9.44 -8.59 -6.04
CA SER A 162 10.58 -9.41 -5.63
C SER A 162 10.87 -9.28 -4.14
N LEU A 163 10.88 -8.06 -3.60
CA LEU A 163 11.06 -7.77 -2.19
C LEU A 163 10.01 -8.46 -1.31
N THR A 164 8.75 -8.49 -1.75
CA THR A 164 7.66 -9.19 -1.06
C THR A 164 7.99 -10.66 -0.85
N ARG A 165 8.49 -11.34 -1.87
CA ARG A 165 8.89 -12.76 -1.79
C ARG A 165 10.13 -12.95 -0.90
N SER A 166 11.13 -12.08 -1.03
CA SER A 166 12.34 -12.12 -0.21
C SER A 166 12.03 -11.93 1.28
N LEU A 167 11.20 -10.92 1.61
CA LEU A 167 10.78 -10.69 3.00
C LEU A 167 9.94 -11.85 3.56
N ALA A 168 9.15 -12.53 2.73
CA ALA A 168 8.41 -13.72 3.17
C ALA A 168 9.34 -14.84 3.59
N VAL A 169 10.47 -15.02 2.90
CA VAL A 169 11.50 -16.00 3.27
C VAL A 169 12.24 -15.58 4.55
N GLU A 170 12.66 -14.33 4.64
CA GLU A 170 13.46 -13.80 5.76
C GLU A 170 12.69 -13.70 7.08
N LEU A 171 11.38 -13.48 7.02
CA LEU A 171 10.56 -13.23 8.21
C LEU A 171 9.73 -14.44 8.65
N ALA A 172 9.72 -15.52 7.87
CA ALA A 172 9.07 -16.76 8.25
C ALA A 172 9.82 -17.45 9.42
N PRO A 173 9.11 -18.22 10.27
CA PRO A 173 7.68 -18.50 10.23
C PRO A 173 6.81 -17.47 10.98
N GLU A 174 7.39 -16.43 11.59
CA GLU A 174 6.67 -15.57 12.51
C GLU A 174 5.82 -14.52 11.78
N VAL A 175 6.28 -14.02 10.62
CA VAL A 175 5.59 -12.94 9.89
C VAL A 175 5.28 -13.39 8.46
N ARG A 176 4.03 -13.25 8.05
CA ARG A 176 3.62 -13.45 6.66
C ARG A 176 3.80 -12.15 5.86
N VAL A 177 4.28 -12.26 4.64
CA VAL A 177 4.44 -11.12 3.74
C VAL A 177 3.81 -11.43 2.39
N ASN A 178 2.84 -10.60 1.99
CA ASN A 178 2.14 -10.77 0.71
C ASN A 178 2.00 -9.44 -0.01
N GLY A 179 1.74 -9.50 -1.30
CA GLY A 179 1.45 -8.35 -2.15
C GLY A 179 0.04 -8.40 -2.73
N ILE A 180 -0.47 -7.24 -3.04
CA ILE A 180 -1.66 -7.06 -3.87
C ILE A 180 -1.22 -6.31 -5.12
N SER A 181 -1.68 -6.75 -6.28
CA SER A 181 -1.39 -6.17 -7.58
C SER A 181 -2.67 -5.58 -8.16
N PRO A 182 -2.96 -4.28 -7.90
CA PRO A 182 -4.15 -3.62 -8.43
C PRO A 182 -4.08 -3.45 -9.94
N GLY A 183 -5.24 -3.57 -10.59
CA GLY A 183 -5.49 -3.04 -11.92
C GLY A 183 -6.00 -1.60 -11.90
N PRO A 184 -6.80 -1.18 -12.89
CA PRO A 184 -7.38 0.16 -12.93
C PRO A 184 -8.46 0.31 -11.83
N ILE A 185 -8.11 1.02 -10.75
CA ILE A 185 -9.00 1.28 -9.60
C ILE A 185 -9.48 2.74 -9.63
N LEU A 186 -8.55 3.68 -9.52
CA LEU A 186 -8.82 5.11 -9.55
C LEU A 186 -7.95 5.76 -10.64
N TRP A 187 -8.57 6.61 -11.43
CA TRP A 187 -7.83 7.38 -12.41
C TRP A 187 -6.87 8.36 -11.72
N PRO A 188 -5.67 8.57 -12.27
CA PRO A 188 -4.79 9.64 -11.84
C PRO A 188 -5.49 11.00 -11.90
N GLU A 189 -5.12 11.90 -11.00
CA GLU A 189 -5.73 13.25 -10.93
C GLU A 189 -5.30 14.15 -12.11
N ALA A 190 -4.19 13.84 -12.77
CA ALA A 190 -3.68 14.53 -13.96
C ALA A 190 -3.00 13.54 -14.91
N GLY A 191 -2.86 13.93 -16.18
CA GLY A 191 -2.12 13.17 -17.20
C GLY A 191 -2.98 12.59 -18.33
N GLU A 192 -2.39 11.70 -19.12
CA GLU A 192 -2.96 11.11 -20.35
C GLU A 192 -4.28 10.33 -20.15
N TRP A 193 -4.54 9.90 -18.93
CA TRP A 193 -5.71 9.09 -18.56
C TRP A 193 -6.99 9.91 -18.37
N MET A 194 -6.92 11.22 -18.63
CA MET A 194 -8.05 12.12 -18.43
C MET A 194 -9.10 12.03 -19.53
N ASP A 195 -8.71 11.59 -20.75
CA ASP A 195 -9.66 11.47 -21.86
C ASP A 195 -10.50 10.18 -21.77
N GLU A 196 -11.77 10.30 -22.12
CA GLU A 196 -12.73 9.21 -22.03
C GLU A 196 -12.38 8.03 -22.96
N ALA A 197 -11.81 8.30 -24.13
CA ALA A 197 -11.43 7.24 -25.07
C ALA A 197 -10.32 6.34 -24.49
N SER A 198 -9.32 6.93 -23.81
CA SER A 198 -8.28 6.18 -23.11
C SER A 198 -8.84 5.35 -21.96
N ARG A 199 -9.75 5.91 -21.18
CA ARG A 199 -10.44 5.19 -20.09
C ARG A 199 -11.24 4.00 -20.63
N GLN A 200 -12.03 4.20 -21.67
CA GLN A 200 -12.83 3.14 -22.30
C GLN A 200 -11.94 2.04 -22.91
N ARG A 201 -10.79 2.39 -23.47
CA ARG A 201 -9.81 1.42 -23.98
C ARG A 201 -9.24 0.54 -22.86
N ILE A 202 -8.97 1.12 -21.69
CA ILE A 202 -8.49 0.38 -20.53
C ILE A 202 -9.59 -0.54 -19.99
N ILE A 203 -10.82 -0.03 -19.83
CA ILE A 203 -11.99 -0.80 -19.41
C ILE A 203 -12.28 -1.93 -20.39
N GLY A 204 -12.23 -1.67 -21.70
CA GLY A 204 -12.47 -2.65 -22.73
C GLY A 204 -11.52 -3.86 -22.69
N ARG A 205 -10.29 -3.66 -22.20
CA ARG A 205 -9.30 -4.72 -21.99
C ARG A 205 -9.40 -5.42 -20.62
N THR A 206 -10.22 -4.94 -19.71
CA THR A 206 -10.53 -5.62 -18.45
C THR A 206 -11.60 -6.69 -18.70
N LEU A 207 -11.43 -7.91 -18.23
CA LEU A 207 -12.41 -8.99 -18.46
C LEU A 207 -13.77 -8.66 -17.85
N LEU A 208 -13.78 -8.06 -16.67
CA LEU A 208 -15.00 -7.65 -15.96
C LEU A 208 -15.63 -6.37 -16.52
N LYS A 209 -15.06 -5.75 -17.57
CA LYS A 209 -15.59 -4.57 -18.28
C LYS A 209 -15.93 -3.37 -17.38
N ARG A 210 -15.22 -3.22 -16.29
CA ARG A 210 -15.30 -2.07 -15.37
C ARG A 210 -13.94 -1.80 -14.72
N THR A 211 -13.78 -0.63 -14.13
CA THR A 211 -12.73 -0.40 -13.13
C THR A 211 -13.07 -1.15 -11.83
N GLY A 212 -12.05 -1.49 -11.07
CA GLY A 212 -12.25 -1.86 -9.68
C GLY A 212 -12.59 -0.62 -8.83
N GLU A 213 -12.97 -0.88 -7.59
CA GLU A 213 -13.20 0.13 -6.57
C GLU A 213 -12.12 0.06 -5.48
N PRO A 214 -11.83 1.14 -4.76
CA PRO A 214 -10.91 1.11 -3.63
C PRO A 214 -11.24 0.03 -2.59
N ASP A 215 -12.54 -0.30 -2.42
CA ASP A 215 -12.99 -1.36 -1.51
C ASP A 215 -12.61 -2.77 -1.99
N ASP A 216 -12.44 -3.00 -3.29
CA ASP A 216 -11.94 -4.29 -3.81
C ASP A 216 -10.50 -4.56 -3.29
N ILE A 217 -9.67 -3.52 -3.24
CA ILE A 217 -8.33 -3.60 -2.65
C ILE A 217 -8.40 -3.73 -1.13
N ALA A 218 -9.23 -2.93 -0.48
CA ALA A 218 -9.39 -2.94 0.97
C ALA A 218 -9.87 -4.30 1.51
N ARG A 219 -10.78 -4.96 0.81
CA ARG A 219 -11.23 -6.34 1.11
C ARG A 219 -10.08 -7.34 1.02
N THR A 220 -9.25 -7.24 -0.01
CA THR A 220 -8.11 -8.15 -0.19
C THR A 220 -7.04 -7.91 0.87
N VAL A 221 -6.76 -6.65 1.24
CA VAL A 221 -5.90 -6.32 2.39
C VAL A 221 -6.43 -6.96 3.67
N SER A 222 -7.72 -6.77 3.94
CA SER A 222 -8.40 -7.32 5.11
C SER A 222 -8.30 -8.86 5.15
N PHE A 223 -8.56 -9.53 4.03
CA PHE A 223 -8.44 -10.99 3.90
C PHE A 223 -7.02 -11.47 4.20
N LEU A 224 -6.01 -10.84 3.63
CA LEU A 224 -4.60 -11.21 3.84
C LEU A 224 -4.17 -11.05 5.30
N ILE A 225 -4.71 -10.05 6.01
CA ILE A 225 -4.40 -9.82 7.42
C ILE A 225 -5.12 -10.81 8.34
N ALA A 226 -6.44 -11.04 8.11
CA ALA A 226 -7.30 -11.75 9.05
C ALA A 226 -7.51 -13.24 8.74
N ASP A 227 -7.70 -13.56 7.46
CA ASP A 227 -8.31 -14.85 7.07
C ASP A 227 -7.39 -15.73 6.22
N ALA A 228 -6.13 -15.33 6.02
CA ALA A 228 -5.16 -16.01 5.16
C ALA A 228 -3.92 -16.54 5.93
N PRO A 229 -4.08 -17.38 6.99
CA PRO A 229 -2.96 -17.76 7.87
C PRO A 229 -1.91 -18.64 7.17
N TYR A 230 -2.25 -19.26 6.04
CA TYR A 230 -1.35 -20.13 5.28
C TYR A 230 -0.91 -19.52 3.93
N ILE A 231 -1.08 -18.20 3.76
CA ILE A 231 -0.64 -17.48 2.56
C ILE A 231 0.54 -16.55 2.93
N THR A 232 1.69 -16.79 2.31
CA THR A 232 2.88 -15.91 2.39
C THR A 232 3.67 -15.98 1.09
N GLY A 233 4.38 -14.90 0.73
CA GLY A 233 5.16 -14.77 -0.50
C GLY A 233 4.33 -14.61 -1.78
N GLN A 234 3.02 -14.43 -1.67
CA GLN A 234 2.13 -14.35 -2.83
C GLN A 234 1.83 -12.91 -3.25
N ILE A 235 1.65 -12.72 -4.56
CA ILE A 235 1.15 -11.47 -5.14
C ILE A 235 -0.22 -11.77 -5.74
N ILE A 236 -1.27 -11.17 -5.18
CA ILE A 236 -2.66 -11.40 -5.61
C ILE A 236 -3.09 -10.27 -6.54
N ALA A 237 -3.40 -10.60 -7.79
CA ALA A 237 -3.95 -9.63 -8.73
C ALA A 237 -5.41 -9.30 -8.37
N VAL A 238 -5.71 -8.01 -8.27
CA VAL A 238 -7.06 -7.47 -8.08
C VAL A 238 -7.31 -6.46 -9.20
N ASP A 239 -7.55 -6.97 -10.39
CA ASP A 239 -7.43 -6.22 -11.64
C ASP A 239 -8.58 -6.45 -12.64
N GLY A 240 -9.60 -7.19 -12.22
CA GLY A 240 -10.74 -7.55 -13.07
C GLY A 240 -10.34 -8.40 -14.30
N GLY A 241 -9.24 -9.16 -14.19
CA GLY A 241 -8.70 -9.98 -15.27
C GLY A 241 -7.90 -9.17 -16.32
N ARG A 242 -7.47 -7.97 -15.99
CA ARG A 242 -6.69 -7.11 -16.89
C ARG A 242 -5.37 -7.75 -17.30
N SER A 243 -4.63 -8.35 -16.36
CA SER A 243 -3.31 -8.95 -16.58
C SER A 243 -3.35 -10.26 -17.36
N VAL A 244 -4.49 -10.95 -17.43
CA VAL A 244 -4.64 -12.19 -18.21
C VAL A 244 -5.25 -11.98 -19.59
N ASN A 245 -5.58 -10.73 -19.95
CA ASN A 245 -6.18 -10.34 -21.23
C ASN A 245 -5.44 -9.13 -21.85
N LEU A 246 -4.13 -9.22 -21.95
CA LEU A 246 -3.25 -8.19 -22.51
C LEU A 246 -2.98 -8.41 -23.98
#